data_a66331c14ef72647edaa52950c853bbb
#
_entry.id   a66331c14ef72647edaa52950c853bbb
#
_cell.length_a   1.000
_cell.length_b   1.000
_cell.length_c   1.000
_cell.angle_alpha   90.00
_cell.angle_beta   90.00
_cell.angle_gamma   90.00
#
_symmetry.space_group_name_H-M   'P 1'
#
loop_
_entity.id
_entity.type
_entity.pdbx_description
1 polymer ?
#
loop_
_entity_poly.entity_id
_entity_poly.type
_entity_poly.pdbx_seq_one_letter_code
_entity_poly.pdbx_strand_id
1 'polypeptide(L)'
;MKTLTDRALNLAQVQGATYADMRIVQRLTRNIHVKNGVVEGLTDSESQGFGVRVVVDGAWGFASSARVEPIEVDRVTALAVQIARASALFKTHDVQLGPPVAHVGTYRTPVRIDPWDVPLEQKVDLLLQADKGLRATPGVRVASSSLGFWREHKIFANTEGAFLDQEIVESGGGIEATAVDRATGEVQKRSYPNSFARDQRHEGWEAILAMDLPGNALRVGEEAVALLRADRCPSGVTTLILGATQLALQVHESCGHPIELDRVFGTEASYAGTSFLTPEKYGHFRYGSTVVNLTADSTIPGGLGTFGWDDEGVPAQRVPIVRAGTFCGYLSSRETVQQLREVIGDAAPERSGGAMRADGWNRIPIVRMTNVNLEPGEWEFDDLIADTDEGIYMELNKSWSIDDKRLNFQFGTEIAYEIKNGKMGRMLKNATYTGITPQFWAGCDAICNDKYWQVWGTPNCGKGQPSQVAHTGHGTAPARFRNVQVGVMR
;
A
#
# COMPACT_ATOMS: atom_id res chain seq x y z
N MET A 1 20.40 7.32 21.96
CA MET A 1 19.92 7.89 20.69
C MET A 1 19.65 9.40 20.82
N LYS A 2 18.99 9.90 21.88
CA LYS A 2 18.68 11.33 22.03
C LYS A 2 19.91 12.23 21.90
N THR A 3 21.03 11.88 22.53
CA THR A 3 22.30 12.67 22.44
C THR A 3 22.81 12.81 20.98
N LEU A 4 22.60 11.79 20.13
CA LEU A 4 23.02 11.85 18.73
C LEU A 4 22.08 12.74 17.91
N THR A 5 20.77 12.66 18.14
CA THR A 5 19.82 13.56 17.46
C THR A 5 20.02 15.00 17.88
N ASP A 6 20.16 15.29 19.18
CA ASP A 6 20.44 16.65 19.69
C ASP A 6 21.73 17.23 19.07
N ARG A 7 22.77 16.38 18.92
CA ARG A 7 24.04 16.77 18.28
C ARG A 7 23.85 17.18 16.82
N ALA A 8 23.17 16.38 16.04
CA ALA A 8 22.88 16.67 14.62
C ALA A 8 22.08 17.96 14.45
N LEU A 9 21.01 18.12 15.23
CA LEU A 9 20.13 19.28 15.17
C LEU A 9 20.83 20.57 15.57
N ASN A 10 21.60 20.54 16.66
CA ASN A 10 22.40 21.69 17.08
C ASN A 10 23.45 22.09 16.02
N LEU A 11 24.16 21.12 15.45
CA LEU A 11 25.14 21.38 14.42
C LEU A 11 24.52 21.98 13.16
N ALA A 12 23.37 21.46 12.73
CA ALA A 12 22.62 21.99 11.59
C ALA A 12 22.23 23.47 11.82
N GLN A 13 21.69 23.80 13.01
CA GLN A 13 21.29 25.16 13.38
C GLN A 13 22.50 26.13 13.41
N VAL A 14 23.60 25.69 14.01
CA VAL A 14 24.85 26.49 14.06
C VAL A 14 25.39 26.76 12.64
N GLN A 15 25.15 25.84 11.69
CA GLN A 15 25.53 25.99 10.29
C GLN A 15 24.48 26.72 9.43
N GLY A 16 23.43 27.27 10.05
CA GLY A 16 22.44 28.13 9.39
C GLY A 16 21.19 27.43 8.86
N ALA A 17 20.93 26.18 9.28
CA ALA A 17 19.69 25.53 8.94
C ALA A 17 18.48 26.19 9.64
N THR A 18 17.46 26.53 8.88
CA THR A 18 16.17 27.03 9.39
C THR A 18 15.29 25.90 9.91
N TYR A 19 15.49 24.69 9.38
CA TYR A 19 14.87 23.45 9.82
C TYR A 19 15.87 22.30 9.66
N ALA A 20 15.83 21.35 10.59
CA ALA A 20 16.52 20.09 10.45
C ALA A 20 15.74 18.96 11.11
N ASP A 21 15.82 17.78 10.55
CA ASP A 21 15.39 16.53 11.17
C ASP A 21 16.44 15.41 11.02
N MET A 22 16.39 14.47 11.95
CA MET A 22 17.22 13.26 11.92
C MET A 22 16.34 12.04 12.20
N ARG A 23 16.52 11.01 11.38
CA ARG A 23 15.93 9.69 11.58
C ARG A 23 17.04 8.67 11.78
N ILE A 24 16.95 7.88 12.85
CA ILE A 24 17.78 6.70 13.09
C ILE A 24 16.88 5.50 12.93
N VAL A 25 17.23 4.58 12.04
CA VAL A 25 16.40 3.41 11.71
C VAL A 25 17.22 2.14 11.86
N GLN A 26 16.66 1.17 12.56
CA GLN A 26 17.14 -0.22 12.62
C GLN A 26 16.02 -1.12 12.11
N ARG A 27 16.35 -2.05 11.21
CA ARG A 27 15.38 -2.95 10.57
C ARG A 27 15.89 -4.37 10.58
N LEU A 28 15.02 -5.29 10.97
CA LEU A 28 15.21 -6.73 10.87
C LEU A 28 14.16 -7.29 9.91
N THR A 29 14.58 -8.17 9.00
CA THR A 29 13.66 -8.86 8.11
C THR A 29 13.96 -10.35 8.08
N ARG A 30 12.90 -11.18 7.98
CA ARG A 30 13.01 -12.62 7.76
C ARG A 30 12.04 -13.03 6.67
N ASN A 31 12.53 -13.75 5.66
CA ASN A 31 11.70 -14.33 4.62
C ASN A 31 11.96 -15.84 4.52
N ILE A 32 10.88 -16.62 4.38
CA ILE A 32 10.91 -18.06 4.25
C ILE A 32 10.10 -18.43 3.01
N HIS A 33 10.66 -19.24 2.15
CA HIS A 33 10.05 -19.71 0.91
C HIS A 33 10.09 -21.23 0.83
N VAL A 34 8.96 -21.86 0.58
CA VAL A 34 8.83 -23.28 0.29
C VAL A 34 8.22 -23.46 -1.09
N LYS A 35 8.75 -24.38 -1.89
CA LYS A 35 8.26 -24.71 -3.21
C LYS A 35 8.37 -26.20 -3.47
N ASN A 36 7.25 -26.82 -3.87
CA ASN A 36 7.15 -28.24 -4.20
C ASN A 36 7.74 -29.16 -3.10
N GLY A 37 7.49 -28.86 -1.83
CA GLY A 37 7.93 -29.64 -0.68
C GLY A 37 9.38 -29.40 -0.22
N VAL A 38 10.05 -28.41 -0.79
CA VAL A 38 11.44 -28.07 -0.45
C VAL A 38 11.53 -26.62 0.03
N VAL A 39 12.28 -26.38 1.10
CA VAL A 39 12.64 -25.02 1.51
C VAL A 39 13.59 -24.44 0.46
N GLU A 40 13.11 -23.54 -0.37
CA GLU A 40 13.87 -22.95 -1.49
C GLU A 40 14.74 -21.78 -1.01
N GLY A 41 14.27 -21.06 0.03
CA GLY A 41 15.00 -19.92 0.56
C GLY A 41 14.63 -19.59 2.00
N LEU A 42 15.64 -19.17 2.75
CA LEU A 42 15.53 -18.58 4.07
C LEU A 42 16.53 -17.44 4.13
N THR A 43 16.01 -16.24 4.41
CA THR A 43 16.83 -15.04 4.44
C THR A 43 16.53 -14.24 5.72
N ASP A 44 17.58 -13.99 6.49
CA ASP A 44 17.56 -13.02 7.58
C ASP A 44 18.46 -11.86 7.17
N SER A 45 17.97 -10.62 7.35
CA SER A 45 18.81 -9.44 7.13
C SER A 45 18.58 -8.40 8.22
N GLU A 46 19.65 -7.64 8.48
CA GLU A 46 19.65 -6.51 9.38
C GLU A 46 20.20 -5.29 8.64
N SER A 47 19.56 -4.13 8.86
CA SER A 47 20.00 -2.85 8.35
C SER A 47 19.88 -1.80 9.45
N GLN A 48 20.94 -1.00 9.64
CA GLN A 48 20.96 0.12 10.59
C GLN A 48 21.62 1.31 9.95
N GLY A 49 21.14 2.51 10.30
CA GLY A 49 21.76 3.76 9.89
C GLY A 49 20.93 4.96 10.28
N PHE A 50 21.36 6.12 9.80
CA PHE A 50 20.63 7.37 10.03
C PHE A 50 20.66 8.26 8.79
N GLY A 51 19.66 9.15 8.67
CA GLY A 51 19.60 10.21 7.70
C GLY A 51 19.34 11.56 8.38
N VAL A 52 19.99 12.59 7.89
CA VAL A 52 19.80 13.98 8.31
C VAL A 52 19.28 14.78 7.13
N ARG A 53 18.16 15.48 7.34
CA ARG A 53 17.55 16.37 6.35
C ARG A 53 17.54 17.80 6.91
N VAL A 54 17.91 18.77 6.08
CA VAL A 54 18.00 20.17 6.49
C VAL A 54 17.39 21.09 5.45
N VAL A 55 16.90 22.26 5.88
CA VAL A 55 16.58 23.39 5.01
C VAL A 55 17.58 24.49 5.29
N VAL A 56 18.34 24.87 4.26
CA VAL A 56 19.29 25.99 4.29
C VAL A 56 19.08 26.83 3.04
N ASP A 57 19.02 28.15 3.21
CA ASP A 57 18.80 29.11 2.12
C ASP A 57 17.54 28.74 1.27
N GLY A 58 16.50 28.25 1.93
CA GLY A 58 15.23 27.87 1.31
C GLY A 58 15.27 26.57 0.49
N ALA A 59 16.32 25.75 0.59
CA ALA A 59 16.43 24.49 -0.16
C ALA A 59 16.69 23.29 0.75
N TRP A 60 16.22 22.11 0.32
CA TRP A 60 16.49 20.85 0.99
C TRP A 60 17.92 20.33 0.73
N GLY A 61 18.51 19.77 1.78
CA GLY A 61 19.69 18.91 1.70
C GLY A 61 19.47 17.65 2.53
N PHE A 62 19.99 16.53 2.03
CA PHE A 62 19.91 15.23 2.70
C PHE A 62 21.22 14.48 2.57
N ALA A 63 21.67 13.89 3.68
CA ALA A 63 22.77 12.96 3.71
C ALA A 63 22.53 11.85 4.74
N SER A 64 23.18 10.71 4.60
CA SER A 64 22.95 9.53 5.43
C SER A 64 24.21 8.69 5.61
N SER A 65 24.22 7.85 6.65
CA SER A 65 25.26 6.85 6.89
C SER A 65 24.75 5.64 7.67
N ALA A 66 25.37 4.48 7.43
CA ALA A 66 25.15 3.27 8.21
C ALA A 66 25.85 3.29 9.58
N ARG A 67 26.83 4.20 9.79
CA ARG A 67 27.63 4.27 11.04
C ARG A 67 26.99 5.24 12.02
N VAL A 68 26.29 4.71 13.02
CA VAL A 68 25.55 5.50 14.03
C VAL A 68 26.50 5.88 15.18
N GLU A 69 27.40 6.82 14.94
CA GLU A 69 28.42 7.30 15.88
C GLU A 69 28.62 8.82 15.82
N PRO A 70 29.04 9.50 16.90
CA PRO A 70 29.05 10.97 16.98
C PRO A 70 29.83 11.66 15.86
N ILE A 71 31.00 11.15 15.52
CA ILE A 71 31.89 11.77 14.51
C ILE A 71 31.27 11.70 13.11
N GLU A 72 30.56 10.59 12.83
CA GLU A 72 29.88 10.40 11.55
C GLU A 72 28.59 11.23 11.47
N VAL A 73 27.91 11.43 12.60
CA VAL A 73 26.76 12.34 12.68
C VAL A 73 27.16 13.76 12.31
N ASP A 74 28.31 14.24 12.83
CA ASP A 74 28.85 15.58 12.47
C ASP A 74 29.15 15.69 10.97
N ARG A 75 29.85 14.67 10.41
CA ARG A 75 30.22 14.66 8.99
C ARG A 75 29.00 14.66 8.09
N VAL A 76 28.00 13.81 8.39
CA VAL A 76 26.78 13.69 7.61
C VAL A 76 25.92 14.94 7.71
N THR A 77 25.81 15.55 8.90
CA THR A 77 25.08 16.80 9.09
C THR A 77 25.71 17.94 8.28
N ALA A 78 27.04 18.08 8.35
CA ALA A 78 27.75 19.07 7.54
C ALA A 78 27.57 18.85 6.04
N LEU A 79 27.58 17.59 5.58
CA LEU A 79 27.33 17.23 4.19
C LEU A 79 25.90 17.59 3.76
N ALA A 80 24.89 17.31 4.59
CA ALA A 80 23.50 17.70 4.30
C ALA A 80 23.37 19.22 4.12
N VAL A 81 24.02 20.02 4.99
CA VAL A 81 24.05 21.48 4.87
C VAL A 81 24.73 21.94 3.57
N GLN A 82 25.84 21.32 3.18
CA GLN A 82 26.51 21.62 1.92
C GLN A 82 25.65 21.34 0.72
N ILE A 83 24.93 20.19 0.73
CA ILE A 83 23.99 19.81 -0.33
C ILE A 83 22.84 20.81 -0.40
N ALA A 84 22.26 21.24 0.73
CA ALA A 84 21.21 22.24 0.75
C ALA A 84 21.65 23.56 0.11
N ARG A 85 22.83 24.08 0.48
CA ARG A 85 23.39 25.30 -0.13
C ARG A 85 23.64 25.17 -1.63
N ALA A 86 24.10 24.01 -2.08
CA ALA A 86 24.27 23.74 -3.51
C ALA A 86 22.92 23.69 -4.22
N SER A 87 21.91 23.05 -3.62
CA SER A 87 20.55 22.96 -4.15
C SER A 87 19.88 24.34 -4.22
N ALA A 88 20.18 25.24 -3.30
CA ALA A 88 19.65 26.61 -3.25
C ALA A 88 19.99 27.42 -4.51
N LEU A 89 21.09 27.11 -5.19
CA LEU A 89 21.49 27.77 -6.44
C LEU A 89 20.54 27.49 -7.61
N PHE A 90 19.76 26.42 -7.54
CA PHE A 90 18.89 25.93 -8.62
C PHE A 90 17.41 25.81 -8.21
N LYS A 91 17.05 26.18 -6.99
CA LYS A 91 15.67 26.14 -6.53
C LYS A 91 14.78 27.08 -7.34
N THR A 92 13.54 26.69 -7.57
CA THR A 92 12.52 27.51 -8.24
C THR A 92 11.64 28.27 -7.23
N HIS A 93 11.57 27.79 -6.01
CA HIS A 93 10.85 28.41 -4.89
C HIS A 93 11.50 27.99 -3.58
N ASP A 94 11.25 28.74 -2.52
CA ASP A 94 11.71 28.40 -1.18
C ASP A 94 10.84 27.30 -0.58
N VAL A 95 11.48 26.38 0.14
CA VAL A 95 10.78 25.39 0.96
C VAL A 95 10.00 26.11 2.06
N GLN A 96 8.69 25.91 2.07
CA GLN A 96 7.79 26.40 3.11
C GLN A 96 7.15 25.20 3.82
N LEU A 97 7.43 25.09 5.12
CA LEU A 97 6.82 24.09 5.98
C LEU A 97 5.59 24.70 6.65
N GLY A 98 4.53 23.93 6.78
CA GLY A 98 3.35 24.34 7.54
C GLY A 98 3.65 24.50 9.04
N PRO A 99 2.61 24.57 9.89
CA PRO A 99 2.77 24.77 11.33
C PRO A 99 3.77 23.81 11.96
N PRO A 100 4.52 24.25 13.00
CA PRO A 100 5.53 23.41 13.66
C PRO A 100 4.99 22.11 14.19
N VAL A 101 5.85 21.09 14.23
CA VAL A 101 5.56 19.75 14.76
C VAL A 101 6.55 19.47 15.89
N ALA A 102 6.03 19.45 17.14
CA ALA A 102 6.80 19.34 18.37
C ALA A 102 6.33 18.16 19.25
N HIS A 103 5.87 17.08 18.65
CA HIS A 103 5.35 15.93 19.39
C HIS A 103 6.48 15.13 20.05
N VAL A 104 6.25 14.69 21.29
CA VAL A 104 7.12 13.76 22.00
C VAL A 104 6.28 12.53 22.35
N GLY A 105 6.72 11.35 21.95
CA GLY A 105 5.95 10.15 22.19
C GLY A 105 6.58 8.86 21.71
N THR A 106 5.91 7.76 22.06
CA THR A 106 6.27 6.42 21.64
C THR A 106 5.08 5.74 20.98
N TYR A 107 5.37 4.95 19.93
CA TYR A 107 4.39 4.09 19.27
C TYR A 107 4.96 2.67 19.17
N ARG A 108 4.12 1.68 19.43
CA ARG A 108 4.45 0.26 19.22
C ARG A 108 3.28 -0.41 18.55
N THR A 109 3.56 -1.19 17.49
CA THR A 109 2.55 -2.08 16.91
C THR A 109 2.00 -3.01 17.98
N PRO A 110 0.66 -3.11 18.14
CA PRO A 110 0.08 -4.10 19.04
C PRO A 110 0.37 -5.52 18.53
N VAL A 111 1.20 -6.26 19.25
CA VAL A 111 1.61 -7.65 18.92
C VAL A 111 1.22 -8.55 20.07
N ARG A 112 0.47 -9.61 19.78
CA ARG A 112 0.12 -10.64 20.79
C ARG A 112 1.16 -11.75 20.90
N ILE A 113 1.71 -12.17 19.75
CA ILE A 113 2.73 -13.21 19.65
C ILE A 113 3.86 -12.66 18.80
N ASP A 114 4.99 -12.37 19.42
CA ASP A 114 6.17 -11.87 18.69
C ASP A 114 6.63 -12.91 17.67
N PRO A 115 6.68 -12.55 16.36
CA PRO A 115 7.08 -13.51 15.36
C PRO A 115 8.56 -13.94 15.47
N TRP A 116 9.42 -13.19 16.15
CA TRP A 116 10.81 -13.60 16.41
C TRP A 116 10.92 -14.64 17.54
N ASP A 117 9.95 -14.71 18.45
CA ASP A 117 9.90 -15.71 19.51
C ASP A 117 9.37 -17.08 19.03
N VAL A 118 8.74 -17.11 17.86
CA VAL A 118 8.25 -18.37 17.25
C VAL A 118 9.43 -19.12 16.63
N PRO A 119 9.63 -20.42 16.98
CA PRO A 119 10.72 -21.23 16.40
C PRO A 119 10.68 -21.29 14.87
N LEU A 120 11.85 -21.31 14.26
CA LEU A 120 11.98 -21.39 12.81
C LEU A 120 11.36 -22.67 12.25
N GLU A 121 11.53 -23.78 12.97
CA GLU A 121 10.97 -25.09 12.62
C GLU A 121 9.43 -25.01 12.52
N GLN A 122 8.77 -24.34 13.44
CA GLN A 122 7.31 -24.17 13.42
C GLN A 122 6.84 -23.38 12.18
N LYS A 123 7.59 -22.35 11.80
CA LYS A 123 7.32 -21.57 10.60
C LYS A 123 7.46 -22.38 9.32
N VAL A 124 8.55 -23.15 9.23
CA VAL A 124 8.83 -24.04 8.10
C VAL A 124 7.79 -25.17 8.02
N ASP A 125 7.44 -25.78 9.15
CA ASP A 125 6.43 -26.84 9.20
C ASP A 125 5.07 -26.37 8.73
N LEU A 126 4.65 -25.16 9.11
CA LEU A 126 3.40 -24.55 8.62
C LEU A 126 3.40 -24.43 7.10
N LEU A 127 4.49 -23.93 6.52
CA LEU A 127 4.64 -23.79 5.06
C LEU A 127 4.68 -25.15 4.35
N LEU A 128 5.38 -26.14 4.90
CA LEU A 128 5.42 -27.50 4.36
C LEU A 128 4.03 -28.18 4.40
N GLN A 129 3.25 -27.96 5.45
CA GLN A 129 1.87 -28.44 5.54
C GLN A 129 0.98 -27.80 4.47
N ALA A 130 1.06 -26.48 4.30
CA ALA A 130 0.33 -25.78 3.25
C ALA A 130 0.74 -26.25 1.83
N ASP A 131 2.04 -26.37 1.57
CA ASP A 131 2.57 -26.87 0.31
C ASP A 131 2.10 -28.31 0.01
N LYS A 132 2.08 -29.18 1.03
CA LYS A 132 1.55 -30.54 0.92
C LYS A 132 0.06 -30.53 0.53
N GLY A 133 -0.73 -29.65 1.15
CA GLY A 133 -2.14 -29.48 0.82
C GLY A 133 -2.38 -29.05 -0.63
N LEU A 134 -1.59 -28.08 -1.12
CA LEU A 134 -1.64 -27.62 -2.52
C LEU A 134 -1.32 -28.78 -3.49
N ARG A 135 -0.26 -29.56 -3.22
CA ARG A 135 0.17 -30.68 -4.07
C ARG A 135 -0.72 -31.92 -3.97
N ALA A 136 -1.61 -31.98 -3.00
CA ALA A 136 -2.58 -33.07 -2.90
C ALA A 136 -3.55 -33.10 -4.08
N THR A 137 -3.76 -31.98 -4.77
CA THR A 137 -4.64 -31.88 -5.94
C THR A 137 -3.92 -32.34 -7.21
N PRO A 138 -4.38 -33.43 -7.87
CA PRO A 138 -3.82 -33.85 -9.15
C PRO A 138 -3.99 -32.77 -10.22
N GLY A 139 -2.88 -32.37 -10.86
CA GLY A 139 -2.88 -31.28 -11.85
C GLY A 139 -2.14 -30.03 -11.40
N VAL A 140 -1.97 -29.79 -10.11
CA VAL A 140 -1.04 -28.80 -9.58
C VAL A 140 0.38 -29.23 -9.92
N ARG A 141 1.14 -28.34 -10.53
CA ARG A 141 2.55 -28.56 -10.95
C ARG A 141 3.54 -27.77 -10.15
N VAL A 142 3.14 -26.58 -9.70
CA VAL A 142 3.94 -25.76 -8.79
C VAL A 142 3.05 -25.40 -7.61
N ALA A 143 3.51 -25.75 -6.44
CA ALA A 143 3.01 -25.29 -5.15
C ALA A 143 4.05 -24.34 -4.56
N SER A 144 3.65 -23.20 -4.10
CA SER A 144 4.51 -22.20 -3.47
C SER A 144 3.86 -21.66 -2.21
N SER A 145 4.65 -21.49 -1.17
CA SER A 145 4.19 -20.87 0.08
C SER A 145 5.30 -20.01 0.67
N SER A 146 4.94 -18.92 1.32
CA SER A 146 5.92 -17.99 1.87
C SER A 146 5.44 -17.33 3.15
N LEU A 147 6.39 -16.95 4.01
CA LEU A 147 6.21 -16.05 5.14
C LEU A 147 7.22 -14.92 5.06
N GLY A 148 6.81 -13.72 5.46
CA GLY A 148 7.64 -12.55 5.58
C GLY A 148 7.40 -11.83 6.91
N PHE A 149 8.48 -11.44 7.57
CA PHE A 149 8.44 -10.70 8.82
C PHE A 149 9.35 -9.50 8.73
N TRP A 150 8.91 -8.39 9.30
CA TRP A 150 9.67 -7.16 9.40
C TRP A 150 9.49 -6.53 10.76
N ARG A 151 10.59 -6.06 11.34
CA ARG A 151 10.59 -5.18 12.52
C ARG A 151 11.42 -3.97 12.20
N GLU A 152 10.85 -2.79 12.39
CA GLU A 152 11.55 -1.52 12.27
C GLU A 152 11.46 -0.74 13.57
N HIS A 153 12.61 -0.37 14.11
CA HIS A 153 12.71 0.60 15.20
C HIS A 153 13.24 1.92 14.62
N LYS A 154 12.49 2.98 14.83
CA LYS A 154 12.79 4.30 14.30
C LYS A 154 12.73 5.37 15.38
N ILE A 155 13.82 6.15 15.49
CA ILE A 155 13.87 7.38 16.27
C ILE A 155 13.83 8.55 15.29
N PHE A 156 12.93 9.50 15.53
CA PHE A 156 12.84 10.76 14.79
C PHE A 156 12.97 11.93 15.74
N ALA A 157 13.72 12.95 15.34
CA ALA A 157 13.78 14.24 16.04
C ALA A 157 13.92 15.39 15.04
N ASN A 158 13.41 16.57 15.40
CA ASN A 158 13.53 17.78 14.60
C ASN A 158 13.88 19.03 15.44
N THR A 159 14.25 20.10 14.77
CA THR A 159 14.59 21.40 15.41
C THR A 159 13.39 22.13 16.01
N GLU A 160 12.18 21.68 15.76
CA GLU A 160 10.92 22.22 16.31
C GLU A 160 10.54 21.63 17.66
N GLY A 161 11.28 20.62 18.15
CA GLY A 161 11.10 19.99 19.45
C GLY A 161 10.45 18.59 19.42
N ALA A 162 10.26 17.99 18.26
CA ALA A 162 9.79 16.61 18.20
C ALA A 162 10.87 15.62 18.63
N PHE A 163 10.44 14.59 19.37
CA PHE A 163 11.22 13.39 19.66
C PHE A 163 10.30 12.18 19.74
N LEU A 164 10.41 11.30 18.74
CA LEU A 164 9.48 10.19 18.52
C LEU A 164 10.25 8.88 18.46
N ASP A 165 9.73 7.88 19.17
CA ASP A 165 10.28 6.53 19.24
C ASP A 165 9.21 5.54 18.78
N GLN A 166 9.39 4.93 17.60
CA GLN A 166 8.42 4.02 17.00
C GLN A 166 9.02 2.65 16.75
N GLU A 167 8.26 1.61 17.08
CA GLU A 167 8.55 0.24 16.67
C GLU A 167 7.36 -0.34 15.92
N ILE A 168 7.60 -0.76 14.69
CA ILE A 168 6.61 -1.38 13.81
C ILE A 168 7.02 -2.84 13.61
N VAL A 169 6.06 -3.74 13.79
CA VAL A 169 6.19 -5.17 13.53
C VAL A 169 5.19 -5.56 12.47
N GLU A 170 5.66 -6.29 11.46
CA GLU A 170 4.83 -6.82 10.38
C GLU A 170 4.97 -8.32 10.29
N SER A 171 3.85 -8.97 10.01
CA SER A 171 3.80 -10.39 9.66
C SER A 171 2.92 -10.60 8.45
N GLY A 172 3.34 -11.45 7.54
CA GLY A 172 2.55 -11.78 6.37
C GLY A 172 2.99 -13.06 5.70
N GLY A 173 2.20 -13.49 4.73
CA GLY A 173 2.47 -14.69 3.96
C GLY A 173 1.34 -15.05 3.00
N GLY A 174 1.49 -16.20 2.37
CA GLY A 174 0.47 -16.74 1.50
C GLY A 174 0.92 -17.99 0.74
N ILE A 175 0.01 -18.50 -0.06
CA ILE A 175 0.17 -19.73 -0.86
C ILE A 175 -0.31 -19.51 -2.28
N GLU A 176 0.32 -20.22 -3.22
CA GLU A 176 -0.06 -20.21 -4.64
C GLU A 176 0.00 -21.64 -5.22
N ALA A 177 -1.03 -22.03 -5.95
CA ALA A 177 -1.04 -23.21 -6.78
C ALA A 177 -1.00 -22.83 -8.26
N THR A 178 -0.07 -23.42 -9.03
CA THR A 178 -0.07 -23.35 -10.49
C THR A 178 -0.41 -24.71 -11.07
N ALA A 179 -1.52 -24.76 -11.81
CA ALA A 179 -1.97 -25.93 -12.54
C ALA A 179 -1.62 -25.83 -14.02
N VAL A 180 -1.26 -26.94 -14.64
CA VAL A 180 -0.85 -27.00 -16.05
C VAL A 180 -1.55 -28.18 -16.74
N ASP A 181 -2.27 -27.89 -17.82
CA ASP A 181 -2.75 -28.91 -18.75
C ASP A 181 -1.66 -29.22 -19.79
N ARG A 182 -1.09 -30.42 -19.72
CA ARG A 182 0.01 -30.82 -20.62
C ARG A 182 -0.43 -31.05 -22.07
N ALA A 183 -1.72 -31.30 -22.29
CA ALA A 183 -2.23 -31.55 -23.64
C ALA A 183 -2.43 -30.26 -24.42
N THR A 184 -2.85 -29.19 -23.75
CA THR A 184 -3.13 -27.90 -24.37
C THR A 184 -2.04 -26.85 -24.11
N GLY A 185 -1.17 -27.07 -23.12
CA GLY A 185 -0.19 -26.08 -22.64
C GLY A 185 -0.82 -24.97 -21.80
N GLU A 186 -2.09 -25.07 -21.44
CA GLU A 186 -2.78 -24.05 -20.63
C GLU A 186 -2.24 -24.04 -19.21
N VAL A 187 -2.04 -22.82 -18.67
CA VAL A 187 -1.55 -22.58 -17.31
C VAL A 187 -2.53 -21.69 -16.58
N GLN A 188 -2.97 -22.10 -15.40
CA GLN A 188 -3.80 -21.31 -14.51
C GLN A 188 -3.22 -21.34 -13.10
N LYS A 189 -3.45 -20.26 -12.34
CA LYS A 189 -2.96 -20.14 -10.98
C LYS A 189 -4.01 -19.59 -10.03
N ARG A 190 -3.87 -19.93 -8.77
CA ARG A 190 -4.66 -19.38 -7.66
C ARG A 190 -3.79 -19.03 -6.49
N SER A 191 -3.99 -17.83 -5.97
CA SER A 191 -3.32 -17.28 -4.81
C SER A 191 -4.25 -17.22 -3.60
N TYR A 192 -3.70 -17.21 -2.39
CA TYR A 192 -4.40 -16.98 -1.13
C TYR A 192 -3.41 -16.44 -0.08
N PRO A 193 -3.81 -15.53 0.85
CA PRO A 193 -5.16 -14.96 1.02
C PRO A 193 -5.47 -13.82 0.06
N ASN A 194 -4.46 -13.17 -0.51
CA ASN A 194 -4.62 -12.05 -1.42
C ASN A 194 -3.82 -12.28 -2.70
N SER A 195 -3.92 -11.37 -3.65
CA SER A 195 -3.21 -11.38 -4.93
C SER A 195 -1.70 -11.60 -4.73
N PHE A 196 -1.09 -12.38 -5.64
CA PHE A 196 0.33 -12.71 -5.58
C PHE A 196 0.74 -13.51 -4.35
N ALA A 197 -0.19 -14.27 -3.77
CA ALA A 197 0.02 -15.15 -2.61
C ALA A 197 0.61 -14.42 -1.41
N ARG A 198 0.08 -13.25 -1.08
CA ARG A 198 0.54 -12.50 0.09
C ARG A 198 -0.50 -11.53 0.62
N ASP A 199 -0.59 -11.50 1.94
CA ASP A 199 -1.16 -10.40 2.70
C ASP A 199 -0.22 -10.10 3.86
N GLN A 200 -0.02 -8.85 4.19
CA GLN A 200 0.82 -8.42 5.30
C GLN A 200 0.08 -7.43 6.19
N ARG A 201 0.35 -7.52 7.50
CA ARG A 201 -0.33 -6.71 8.52
C ARG A 201 0.65 -6.22 9.57
N HIS A 202 0.36 -5.09 10.17
CA HIS A 202 1.01 -4.62 11.39
C HIS A 202 0.48 -5.40 12.60
N GLU A 203 0.81 -6.66 12.63
CA GLU A 203 0.47 -7.63 13.68
C GLU A 203 1.64 -8.62 13.87
N GLY A 204 1.57 -9.45 14.93
CA GLY A 204 2.53 -10.51 15.16
C GLY A 204 2.18 -11.83 14.46
N TRP A 205 2.65 -12.95 15.03
CA TRP A 205 2.39 -14.29 14.51
C TRP A 205 0.90 -14.64 14.45
N GLU A 206 0.07 -14.01 15.25
CA GLU A 206 -1.39 -14.15 15.21
C GLU A 206 -1.98 -13.86 13.83
N ALA A 207 -1.39 -12.95 13.04
CA ALA A 207 -1.81 -12.68 11.66
C ALA A 207 -1.64 -13.93 10.77
N ILE A 208 -0.52 -14.65 10.93
CA ILE A 208 -0.25 -15.88 10.18
C ILE A 208 -1.24 -16.98 10.58
N LEU A 209 -1.53 -17.12 11.87
CA LEU A 209 -2.50 -18.11 12.35
C LEU A 209 -3.91 -17.83 11.82
N ALA A 210 -4.30 -16.55 11.76
CA ALA A 210 -5.61 -16.12 11.25
C ALA A 210 -5.79 -16.40 9.74
N MET A 211 -4.69 -16.43 8.97
CA MET A 211 -4.74 -16.77 7.54
C MET A 211 -5.10 -18.23 7.29
N ASP A 212 -4.78 -19.12 8.22
CA ASP A 212 -5.00 -20.58 8.07
C ASP A 212 -4.54 -21.11 6.69
N LEU A 213 -3.27 -20.88 6.36
CA LEU A 213 -2.71 -21.27 5.06
C LEU A 213 -2.85 -22.77 4.78
N PRO A 214 -2.59 -23.70 5.75
CA PRO A 214 -2.80 -25.13 5.53
C PRO A 214 -4.26 -25.50 5.29
N GLY A 215 -5.22 -24.89 6.02
CA GLY A 215 -6.65 -25.18 5.88
C GLY A 215 -7.23 -24.77 4.52
N ASN A 216 -6.66 -23.72 3.90
CA ASN A 216 -7.08 -23.25 2.60
C ASN A 216 -6.34 -23.90 1.41
N ALA A 217 -5.26 -24.63 1.65
CA ALA A 217 -4.38 -25.12 0.60
C ALA A 217 -5.06 -26.07 -0.40
N LEU A 218 -5.86 -27.00 0.08
CA LEU A 218 -6.58 -27.94 -0.80
C LEU A 218 -7.54 -27.20 -1.75
N ARG A 219 -8.36 -26.29 -1.22
CA ARG A 219 -9.29 -25.46 -2.01
C ARG A 219 -8.57 -24.67 -3.09
N VAL A 220 -7.44 -24.01 -2.74
CA VAL A 220 -6.63 -23.22 -3.69
C VAL A 220 -6.09 -24.11 -4.82
N GLY A 221 -5.64 -25.33 -4.50
CA GLY A 221 -5.21 -26.31 -5.50
C GLY A 221 -6.36 -26.76 -6.42
N GLU A 222 -7.53 -27.08 -5.86
CA GLU A 222 -8.72 -27.49 -6.62
C GLU A 222 -9.21 -26.39 -7.56
N GLU A 223 -9.28 -25.13 -7.09
CA GLU A 223 -9.67 -23.99 -7.90
C GLU A 223 -8.69 -23.75 -9.05
N ALA A 224 -7.37 -23.86 -8.82
CA ALA A 224 -6.35 -23.72 -9.88
C ALA A 224 -6.55 -24.78 -10.99
N VAL A 225 -6.86 -26.02 -10.62
CA VAL A 225 -7.12 -27.11 -11.58
C VAL A 225 -8.48 -26.92 -12.28
N ALA A 226 -9.50 -26.49 -11.56
CA ALA A 226 -10.82 -26.23 -12.15
C ALA A 226 -10.77 -25.12 -13.21
N LEU A 227 -9.95 -24.07 -12.99
CA LEU A 227 -9.74 -22.98 -13.95
C LEU A 227 -9.19 -23.46 -15.29
N LEU A 228 -8.42 -24.55 -15.36
CA LEU A 228 -7.96 -25.11 -16.65
C LEU A 228 -9.13 -25.47 -17.57
N ARG A 229 -10.25 -25.93 -16.99
CA ARG A 229 -11.45 -26.38 -17.71
C ARG A 229 -12.56 -25.34 -17.76
N ALA A 230 -12.41 -24.23 -17.01
CA ALA A 230 -13.40 -23.17 -16.98
C ALA A 230 -13.55 -22.51 -18.35
N ASP A 231 -14.74 -21.99 -18.62
CA ASP A 231 -14.99 -21.19 -19.81
C ASP A 231 -14.23 -19.85 -19.73
N ARG A 232 -13.88 -19.28 -20.87
CA ARG A 232 -13.32 -17.92 -20.91
C ARG A 232 -14.40 -16.92 -20.54
N CYS A 233 -14.01 -15.88 -19.82
CA CYS A 233 -14.88 -14.74 -19.55
C CYS A 233 -15.40 -14.14 -20.86
N PRO A 234 -16.71 -13.94 -21.02
CA PRO A 234 -17.27 -13.31 -22.21
C PRO A 234 -16.84 -11.85 -22.32
N SER A 235 -16.83 -11.32 -23.55
CA SER A 235 -16.56 -9.90 -23.80
C SER A 235 -17.88 -9.15 -23.98
N GLY A 236 -17.99 -7.99 -23.35
CA GLY A 236 -19.17 -7.12 -23.46
C GLY A 236 -19.30 -6.15 -22.30
N VAL A 237 -20.34 -5.37 -22.30
CA VAL A 237 -20.69 -4.47 -21.19
C VAL A 237 -21.68 -5.19 -20.27
N THR A 238 -21.36 -5.25 -18.98
CA THR A 238 -22.20 -5.96 -18.00
C THR A 238 -22.09 -5.32 -16.61
N THR A 239 -22.84 -5.87 -15.65
CA THR A 239 -22.65 -5.58 -14.21
C THR A 239 -21.43 -6.35 -13.71
N LEU A 240 -20.56 -5.68 -13.00
CA LEU A 240 -19.36 -6.25 -12.38
C LEU A 240 -19.46 -6.15 -10.85
N ILE A 241 -19.26 -7.27 -10.16
CA ILE A 241 -19.00 -7.26 -8.71
C ILE A 241 -17.52 -7.60 -8.51
N LEU A 242 -16.79 -6.70 -7.87
CA LEU A 242 -15.42 -6.96 -7.45
C LEU A 242 -15.39 -7.48 -6.02
N GLY A 243 -14.72 -8.61 -5.81
CA GLY A 243 -14.37 -9.09 -4.48
C GLY A 243 -13.38 -8.16 -3.79
N ALA A 244 -13.34 -8.18 -2.47
CA ALA A 244 -12.56 -7.24 -1.68
C ALA A 244 -11.06 -7.20 -2.07
N THR A 245 -10.44 -8.35 -2.33
CA THR A 245 -9.03 -8.46 -2.72
C THR A 245 -8.71 -7.79 -4.07
N GLN A 246 -9.58 -7.95 -5.07
CA GLN A 246 -9.42 -7.28 -6.36
C GLN A 246 -9.68 -5.78 -6.21
N LEU A 247 -10.68 -5.41 -5.41
CA LEU A 247 -11.03 -4.02 -5.17
C LEU A 247 -9.94 -3.27 -4.39
N ALA A 248 -9.17 -3.95 -3.53
CA ALA A 248 -8.00 -3.37 -2.87
C ALA A 248 -6.98 -2.83 -3.88
N LEU A 249 -6.65 -3.59 -4.93
CA LEU A 249 -5.75 -3.10 -5.98
C LEU A 249 -6.41 -2.01 -6.84
N GLN A 250 -7.71 -2.11 -7.12
CA GLN A 250 -8.44 -1.05 -7.83
C GLN A 250 -8.36 0.28 -7.07
N VAL A 251 -8.54 0.26 -5.73
CA VAL A 251 -8.39 1.43 -4.86
C VAL A 251 -6.94 1.92 -4.88
N HIS A 252 -5.96 1.02 -4.75
CA HIS A 252 -4.53 1.37 -4.79
C HIS A 252 -4.19 2.20 -6.04
N GLU A 253 -4.55 1.69 -7.20
CA GLU A 253 -4.12 2.26 -8.48
C GLU A 253 -4.97 3.48 -8.91
N SER A 254 -6.28 3.41 -8.77
CA SER A 254 -7.18 4.46 -9.26
C SER A 254 -7.52 5.53 -8.23
N CYS A 255 -7.37 5.25 -6.93
CA CYS A 255 -7.70 6.18 -5.85
C CYS A 255 -6.46 6.63 -5.07
N GLY A 256 -5.53 5.73 -4.79
CA GLY A 256 -4.36 5.98 -3.96
C GLY A 256 -3.29 6.83 -4.64
N HIS A 257 -2.73 6.35 -5.74
CA HIS A 257 -1.67 7.08 -6.45
C HIS A 257 -2.09 8.46 -6.98
N PRO A 258 -3.29 8.69 -7.53
CA PRO A 258 -3.63 10.00 -8.07
C PRO A 258 -3.81 11.09 -7.01
N ILE A 259 -3.93 10.76 -5.73
CA ILE A 259 -4.09 11.72 -4.63
C ILE A 259 -2.77 12.07 -3.90
N GLU A 260 -1.63 11.56 -4.33
CA GLU A 260 -0.32 11.93 -3.77
C GLU A 260 0.09 13.30 -4.31
N LEU A 261 0.14 14.33 -3.44
CA LEU A 261 0.31 15.72 -3.87
C LEU A 261 1.63 16.02 -4.56
N ASP A 262 2.74 15.39 -4.15
CA ASP A 262 4.02 15.53 -4.83
C ASP A 262 3.95 15.00 -6.28
N ARG A 263 3.19 13.91 -6.52
CA ARG A 263 2.87 13.41 -7.85
C ARG A 263 2.03 14.42 -8.64
N VAL A 264 1.01 14.99 -8.00
CA VAL A 264 0.12 16.00 -8.61
C VAL A 264 0.93 17.22 -9.07
N PHE A 265 1.92 17.64 -8.27
CA PHE A 265 2.85 18.74 -8.61
C PHE A 265 4.00 18.33 -9.55
N GLY A 266 4.04 17.08 -9.99
CA GLY A 266 4.93 16.61 -11.03
C GLY A 266 6.32 16.16 -10.59
N THR A 267 6.56 15.94 -9.28
CA THR A 267 7.88 15.49 -8.79
C THR A 267 8.30 14.11 -9.31
N GLU A 268 7.36 13.28 -9.73
CA GLU A 268 7.67 11.98 -10.36
C GLU A 268 7.26 11.89 -11.85
N ALA A 269 7.05 13.02 -12.52
CA ALA A 269 6.55 13.06 -13.90
C ALA A 269 7.42 12.27 -14.89
N SER A 270 8.74 12.26 -14.70
CA SER A 270 9.68 11.50 -15.53
C SER A 270 9.88 10.05 -15.11
N TYR A 271 9.33 9.63 -13.96
CA TYR A 271 9.44 8.27 -13.43
C TYR A 271 8.15 7.47 -13.62
N ALA A 272 7.01 8.00 -13.18
CA ALA A 272 5.74 7.28 -13.14
C ALA A 272 4.52 8.18 -13.48
N GLY A 273 4.76 9.35 -14.09
CA GLY A 273 3.72 10.24 -14.58
C GLY A 273 3.18 11.23 -13.54
N THR A 274 1.99 11.74 -13.81
CA THR A 274 1.31 12.78 -13.03
C THR A 274 -0.04 12.26 -12.49
N SER A 275 -1.02 13.14 -12.31
CA SER A 275 -2.37 12.80 -11.85
C SER A 275 -3.44 13.49 -12.69
N PHE A 276 -4.57 12.82 -12.87
CA PHE A 276 -5.77 13.47 -13.39
C PHE A 276 -6.48 14.35 -12.34
N LEU A 277 -6.19 14.16 -11.05
CA LEU A 277 -6.75 14.93 -9.94
C LEU A 277 -5.89 16.18 -9.68
N THR A 278 -6.06 17.19 -10.53
CA THR A 278 -5.37 18.47 -10.39
C THR A 278 -5.97 19.33 -9.28
N PRO A 279 -5.23 20.33 -8.71
CA PRO A 279 -5.71 21.15 -7.60
C PRO A 279 -7.06 21.84 -7.83
N GLU A 280 -7.32 22.27 -9.06
CA GLU A 280 -8.55 22.96 -9.44
C GLU A 280 -9.81 22.10 -9.25
N LYS A 281 -9.64 20.78 -9.17
CA LYS A 281 -10.74 19.81 -8.96
C LYS A 281 -11.14 19.65 -7.50
N TYR A 282 -10.34 20.16 -6.59
CA TYR A 282 -10.56 20.01 -5.16
C TYR A 282 -11.91 20.58 -4.73
N GLY A 283 -12.68 19.83 -3.95
CA GLY A 283 -13.93 20.23 -3.34
C GLY A 283 -15.18 20.17 -4.23
N HIS A 284 -15.05 19.94 -5.55
CA HIS A 284 -16.23 19.94 -6.45
C HIS A 284 -16.23 18.85 -7.53
N PHE A 285 -15.12 18.22 -7.80
CA PHE A 285 -15.05 17.18 -8.83
C PHE A 285 -15.81 15.92 -8.42
N ARG A 286 -16.72 15.46 -9.29
CA ARG A 286 -17.43 14.18 -9.11
C ARG A 286 -16.50 13.02 -9.45
N TYR A 287 -15.94 12.43 -8.42
CA TYR A 287 -15.06 11.28 -8.51
C TYR A 287 -15.83 9.97 -8.75
N GLY A 288 -16.98 9.83 -8.13
CA GLY A 288 -17.80 8.63 -8.17
C GLY A 288 -19.27 8.89 -7.87
N SER A 289 -20.02 7.83 -7.70
CA SER A 289 -21.41 7.88 -7.23
C SER A 289 -21.51 8.36 -5.77
N THR A 290 -22.72 8.64 -5.30
CA THR A 290 -22.95 9.13 -3.93
C THR A 290 -22.67 8.10 -2.84
N VAL A 291 -22.61 6.79 -3.16
CA VAL A 291 -22.25 5.74 -2.20
C VAL A 291 -20.74 5.63 -2.00
N VAL A 292 -19.93 6.21 -2.90
CA VAL A 292 -18.46 6.15 -2.83
C VAL A 292 -17.95 7.14 -1.79
N ASN A 293 -17.36 6.59 -0.72
CA ASN A 293 -16.59 7.32 0.27
C ASN A 293 -15.20 6.71 0.36
N LEU A 294 -14.17 7.54 0.19
CA LEU A 294 -12.77 7.12 0.29
C LEU A 294 -12.09 7.88 1.42
N THR A 295 -11.26 7.16 2.17
CA THR A 295 -10.42 7.75 3.23
C THR A 295 -8.97 7.31 3.09
N ALA A 296 -8.06 8.11 3.62
CA ALA A 296 -6.70 7.70 3.93
C ALA A 296 -6.56 7.71 5.46
N ASP A 297 -6.38 6.54 6.06
CA ASP A 297 -6.42 6.39 7.52
C ASP A 297 -5.20 5.62 8.03
N SER A 298 -4.27 6.34 8.64
CA SER A 298 -3.06 5.76 9.25
C SER A 298 -3.26 5.29 10.69
N THR A 299 -4.50 5.27 11.20
CA THR A 299 -4.83 4.89 12.59
C THR A 299 -5.44 3.49 12.73
N ILE A 300 -5.78 2.83 11.61
CA ILE A 300 -6.49 1.54 11.63
C ILE A 300 -5.61 0.45 12.22
N PRO A 301 -6.00 -0.21 13.33
CA PRO A 301 -5.22 -1.31 13.91
C PRO A 301 -4.98 -2.44 12.90
N GLY A 302 -3.76 -2.95 12.85
CA GLY A 302 -3.37 -4.03 11.94
C GLY A 302 -3.16 -3.61 10.47
N GLY A 303 -3.57 -2.42 10.08
CA GLY A 303 -3.38 -1.92 8.72
C GLY A 303 -1.90 -1.70 8.38
N LEU A 304 -1.46 -2.16 7.20
CA LEU A 304 -0.05 -2.09 6.79
C LEU A 304 0.46 -0.66 6.55
N GLY A 305 -0.45 0.31 6.40
CA GLY A 305 -0.15 1.74 6.31
C GLY A 305 -0.33 2.49 7.63
N THR A 306 -0.38 1.80 8.77
CA THR A 306 -0.61 2.38 10.11
C THR A 306 0.71 2.69 10.82
N PHE A 307 0.76 3.81 11.53
CA PHE A 307 1.90 4.25 12.33
C PHE A 307 1.45 5.24 13.40
N GLY A 308 2.34 5.66 14.29
CA GLY A 308 2.07 6.73 15.27
C GLY A 308 2.27 8.12 14.66
N TRP A 309 3.38 8.30 13.93
CA TRP A 309 3.76 9.54 13.23
C TRP A 309 4.43 9.21 11.90
N ASP A 310 4.26 10.08 10.93
CA ASP A 310 4.99 10.00 9.65
C ASP A 310 6.45 10.47 9.79
N ASP A 311 7.20 10.48 8.69
CA ASP A 311 8.63 10.86 8.67
C ASP A 311 8.88 12.40 8.64
N GLU A 312 7.83 13.19 8.92
CA GLU A 312 7.92 14.61 9.28
C GLU A 312 7.45 14.87 10.73
N GLY A 313 7.10 13.80 11.46
CA GLY A 313 6.59 13.86 12.82
C GLY A 313 5.11 14.24 12.92
N VAL A 314 4.39 14.27 11.81
CA VAL A 314 2.95 14.53 11.78
C VAL A 314 2.21 13.31 12.34
N PRO A 315 1.28 13.47 13.31
CA PRO A 315 0.55 12.36 13.88
C PRO A 315 -0.30 11.61 12.85
N ALA A 316 -0.43 10.30 13.07
CA ALA A 316 -1.39 9.48 12.35
C ALA A 316 -2.81 10.04 12.47
N GLN A 317 -3.53 10.05 11.35
CA GLN A 317 -4.88 10.60 11.29
C GLN A 317 -5.70 9.97 10.17
N ARG A 318 -7.00 10.20 10.20
CA ARG A 318 -7.92 9.82 9.13
C ARG A 318 -8.27 11.06 8.30
N VAL A 319 -7.90 11.01 7.03
CA VAL A 319 -8.13 12.09 6.06
C VAL A 319 -9.23 11.66 5.08
N PRO A 320 -10.34 12.39 4.94
CA PRO A 320 -11.32 12.11 3.90
C PRO A 320 -10.76 12.50 2.53
N ILE A 321 -10.91 11.60 1.56
CA ILE A 321 -10.44 11.76 0.18
C ILE A 321 -11.62 12.02 -0.77
N VAL A 322 -12.68 11.22 -0.62
CA VAL A 322 -13.94 11.39 -1.35
C VAL A 322 -15.08 11.27 -0.36
N ARG A 323 -16.01 12.22 -0.38
CA ARG A 323 -17.25 12.21 0.42
C ARG A 323 -18.45 12.21 -0.50
N ALA A 324 -19.33 11.21 -0.35
CA ALA A 324 -20.51 11.04 -1.19
C ALA A 324 -20.23 11.29 -2.68
N GLY A 325 -19.12 10.72 -3.16
CA GLY A 325 -18.65 10.82 -4.55
C GLY A 325 -17.96 12.13 -4.94
N THR A 326 -17.80 13.09 -4.04
CA THR A 326 -17.10 14.35 -4.31
C THR A 326 -15.67 14.31 -3.79
N PHE A 327 -14.69 14.58 -4.65
CA PHE A 327 -13.28 14.65 -4.30
C PHE A 327 -12.99 15.83 -3.37
N CYS A 328 -12.32 15.58 -2.23
CA CYS A 328 -12.11 16.59 -1.19
C CYS A 328 -10.81 16.43 -0.39
N GLY A 329 -9.85 15.58 -0.82
CA GLY A 329 -8.64 15.39 -0.06
C GLY A 329 -7.47 14.80 -0.84
N TYR A 330 -6.25 15.10 -0.35
CA TYR A 330 -4.99 14.56 -0.84
C TYR A 330 -4.17 13.92 0.28
N LEU A 331 -3.25 13.04 -0.10
CA LEU A 331 -2.08 12.68 0.71
C LEU A 331 -1.04 13.78 0.54
N SER A 332 -0.51 14.29 1.64
CA SER A 332 0.34 15.48 1.62
C SER A 332 1.52 15.39 2.57
N SER A 333 2.58 16.14 2.26
CA SER A 333 3.64 16.54 3.17
C SER A 333 3.35 17.92 3.78
N ARG A 334 4.17 18.34 4.73
CA ARG A 334 4.12 19.69 5.29
C ARG A 334 4.41 20.76 4.21
N GLU A 335 5.26 20.45 3.25
CA GLU A 335 5.58 21.34 2.12
C GLU A 335 4.47 21.33 1.06
N THR A 336 4.02 20.16 0.60
CA THR A 336 3.05 20.09 -0.49
C THR A 336 1.67 20.64 -0.11
N VAL A 337 1.29 20.61 1.17
CA VAL A 337 0.05 21.26 1.62
C VAL A 337 0.16 22.78 1.52
N GLN A 338 1.33 23.38 1.74
CA GLN A 338 1.53 24.83 1.54
C GLN A 338 1.47 25.17 0.04
N GLN A 339 2.11 24.38 -0.82
CA GLN A 339 1.99 24.54 -2.26
C GLN A 339 0.53 24.45 -2.73
N LEU A 340 -0.25 23.54 -2.15
CA LEU A 340 -1.71 23.47 -2.45
C LEU A 340 -2.43 24.74 -2.03
N ARG A 341 -2.11 25.32 -0.85
CA ARG A 341 -2.68 26.57 -0.37
C ARG A 341 -2.35 27.77 -1.28
N GLU A 342 -1.18 27.79 -1.87
CA GLU A 342 -0.81 28.81 -2.88
C GLU A 342 -1.72 28.76 -4.11
N VAL A 343 -2.20 27.56 -4.50
CA VAL A 343 -3.04 27.35 -5.69
C VAL A 343 -4.53 27.56 -5.41
N ILE A 344 -5.08 27.01 -4.33
CA ILE A 344 -6.52 26.99 -4.04
C ILE A 344 -6.91 27.80 -2.77
N GLY A 345 -5.97 28.50 -2.17
CA GLY A 345 -6.21 29.37 -1.02
C GLY A 345 -6.71 28.61 0.22
N ASP A 346 -7.62 29.23 0.95
CA ASP A 346 -8.20 28.70 2.20
C ASP A 346 -9.09 27.46 2.01
N ALA A 347 -9.36 27.03 0.79
CA ALA A 347 -10.02 25.76 0.52
C ALA A 347 -9.11 24.56 0.82
N ALA A 348 -7.79 24.75 0.78
CA ALA A 348 -6.81 23.73 1.15
C ALA A 348 -6.74 23.53 2.66
N PRO A 349 -6.37 22.31 3.14
CA PRO A 349 -6.09 22.08 4.54
C PRO A 349 -4.96 22.99 5.06
N GLU A 350 -5.04 23.39 6.33
CA GLU A 350 -3.98 24.17 6.99
C GLU A 350 -2.71 23.33 7.26
N ARG A 351 -2.91 22.02 7.51
CA ARG A 351 -1.85 21.08 7.95
C ARG A 351 -1.79 19.87 7.05
N SER A 352 -0.60 19.25 7.02
CA SER A 352 -0.38 17.96 6.37
C SER A 352 -1.30 16.87 6.93
N GLY A 353 -1.75 15.98 6.05
CA GLY A 353 -2.47 14.75 6.40
C GLY A 353 -1.59 13.62 6.97
N GLY A 354 -0.26 13.83 7.11
CA GLY A 354 0.65 12.85 7.68
C GLY A 354 0.90 11.67 6.74
N ALA A 355 1.50 11.94 5.58
CA ALA A 355 1.72 10.90 4.57
C ALA A 355 3.19 10.80 4.11
N MET A 356 4.12 11.49 4.76
CA MET A 356 5.54 11.43 4.41
C MET A 356 6.20 10.18 4.97
N ARG A 357 6.73 9.33 4.09
CA ARG A 357 7.40 8.09 4.48
C ARG A 357 8.63 7.84 3.62
N ALA A 358 9.68 7.33 4.23
CA ALA A 358 10.91 6.92 3.56
C ALA A 358 11.11 5.41 3.61
N ASP A 359 11.67 4.87 2.56
CA ASP A 359 12.12 3.48 2.49
C ASP A 359 13.48 3.33 3.18
N GLY A 360 13.51 3.53 4.51
CA GLY A 360 14.70 3.34 5.34
C GLY A 360 15.53 4.61 5.58
N TRP A 361 16.63 4.42 6.31
CA TRP A 361 17.48 5.50 6.79
C TRP A 361 18.20 6.29 5.70
N ASN A 362 18.46 5.66 4.55
CA ASN A 362 19.24 6.21 3.45
C ASN A 362 18.39 6.83 2.33
N ARG A 363 17.13 7.12 2.63
CA ARG A 363 16.19 7.74 1.67
C ARG A 363 15.59 9.02 2.23
N ILE A 364 15.42 10.02 1.37
CA ILE A 364 14.60 11.18 1.68
C ILE A 364 13.12 10.76 1.73
N PRO A 365 12.34 11.24 2.72
CA PRO A 365 10.89 10.97 2.72
C PRO A 365 10.21 11.57 1.48
N ILE A 366 9.20 10.88 0.98
CA ILE A 366 8.30 11.34 -0.07
C ILE A 366 6.85 11.03 0.35
N VAL A 367 5.86 11.67 -0.29
CA VAL A 367 4.46 11.39 0.00
C VAL A 367 4.13 9.95 -0.42
N ARG A 368 3.54 9.17 0.49
CA ARG A 368 3.18 7.77 0.27
C ARG A 368 1.78 7.47 0.78
N MET A 369 1.12 6.50 0.17
CA MET A 369 -0.14 5.99 0.69
C MET A 369 0.02 5.48 2.13
N THR A 370 -1.02 5.71 2.93
CA THR A 370 -1.27 5.07 4.22
C THR A 370 -2.20 3.87 4.01
N ASN A 371 -3.26 3.68 4.81
CA ASN A 371 -4.36 2.80 4.42
C ASN A 371 -5.37 3.64 3.63
N VAL A 372 -5.42 3.47 2.32
CA VAL A 372 -6.40 4.14 1.45
C VAL A 372 -7.57 3.20 1.24
N ASN A 373 -8.75 3.60 1.69
CA ASN A 373 -9.88 2.70 1.87
C ASN A 373 -11.10 3.16 1.07
N LEU A 374 -11.83 2.20 0.52
CA LEU A 374 -13.24 2.34 0.23
C LEU A 374 -14.02 2.01 1.50
N GLU A 375 -14.75 2.96 2.01
CA GLU A 375 -15.55 2.76 3.23
C GLU A 375 -16.68 1.74 2.98
N PRO A 376 -17.02 0.93 4.01
CA PRO A 376 -18.10 -0.06 3.87
C PRO A 376 -19.44 0.61 3.61
N GLY A 377 -20.31 -0.11 2.90
CA GLY A 377 -21.71 0.27 2.67
C GLY A 377 -22.66 -0.49 3.59
N GLU A 378 -23.85 -0.84 3.08
CA GLU A 378 -24.92 -1.44 3.87
C GLU A 378 -25.30 -2.86 3.41
N TRP A 379 -24.75 -3.35 2.29
CA TRP A 379 -25.19 -4.61 1.67
C TRP A 379 -24.61 -5.84 2.35
N GLU A 380 -25.45 -6.87 2.56
CA GLU A 380 -24.99 -8.24 2.74
C GLU A 380 -24.52 -8.80 1.39
N PHE A 381 -23.49 -9.63 1.37
CA PHE A 381 -22.94 -10.14 0.11
C PHE A 381 -23.94 -11.01 -0.66
N ASP A 382 -24.67 -11.88 0.03
CA ASP A 382 -25.67 -12.75 -0.59
C ASP A 382 -26.85 -11.95 -1.16
N ASP A 383 -27.26 -10.87 -0.49
CA ASP A 383 -28.31 -9.97 -0.98
C ASP A 383 -27.82 -9.17 -2.20
N LEU A 384 -26.56 -8.76 -2.22
CA LEU A 384 -25.93 -8.08 -3.37
C LEU A 384 -25.93 -9.00 -4.62
N ILE A 385 -25.59 -10.28 -4.44
CA ILE A 385 -25.65 -11.28 -5.50
C ILE A 385 -27.10 -11.51 -5.94
N ALA A 386 -28.05 -11.66 -5.00
CA ALA A 386 -29.46 -11.89 -5.29
C ALA A 386 -30.13 -10.72 -6.03
N ASP A 387 -29.71 -9.48 -5.77
CA ASP A 387 -30.16 -8.24 -6.45
C ASP A 387 -29.47 -8.02 -7.81
N THR A 388 -28.62 -8.95 -8.25
CA THR A 388 -27.88 -8.84 -9.52
C THR A 388 -28.37 -9.92 -10.49
N ASP A 389 -29.27 -9.54 -11.41
CA ASP A 389 -29.87 -10.47 -12.39
C ASP A 389 -28.80 -11.11 -13.29
N GLU A 390 -27.96 -10.28 -13.91
CA GLU A 390 -26.86 -10.70 -14.78
C GLU A 390 -25.61 -9.90 -14.47
N GLY A 391 -24.47 -10.59 -14.38
CA GLY A 391 -23.19 -9.96 -14.11
C GLY A 391 -22.05 -10.96 -14.00
N ILE A 392 -20.90 -10.44 -13.59
CA ILE A 392 -19.70 -11.22 -13.34
C ILE A 392 -19.13 -10.81 -11.98
N TYR A 393 -18.85 -11.81 -11.13
CA TYR A 393 -18.03 -11.62 -9.93
C TYR A 393 -16.57 -11.89 -10.27
N MET A 394 -15.65 -11.01 -9.89
CA MET A 394 -14.21 -11.15 -10.12
C MET A 394 -13.40 -10.96 -8.83
N GLU A 395 -12.37 -11.80 -8.65
CA GLU A 395 -11.58 -11.83 -7.43
C GLU A 395 -10.10 -12.08 -7.71
N LEU A 396 -9.23 -11.51 -6.89
CA LEU A 396 -7.77 -11.62 -6.93
C LEU A 396 -7.14 -11.14 -8.24
N ASN A 397 -6.23 -10.21 -8.12
CA ASN A 397 -5.54 -9.66 -9.28
C ASN A 397 -4.54 -10.65 -9.87
N LYS A 398 -4.58 -10.78 -11.18
CA LYS A 398 -3.61 -11.54 -12.00
C LYS A 398 -2.66 -10.62 -12.77
N SER A 399 -3.19 -9.49 -13.25
CA SER A 399 -2.45 -8.51 -14.03
C SER A 399 -3.13 -7.15 -14.00
N TRP A 400 -2.36 -6.09 -14.16
CA TRP A 400 -2.91 -4.74 -14.24
C TRP A 400 -2.09 -3.86 -15.17
N SER A 401 -2.75 -2.85 -15.73
CA SER A 401 -2.15 -1.75 -16.46
C SER A 401 -2.97 -0.50 -16.20
N ILE A 402 -2.30 0.61 -15.99
CA ILE A 402 -2.93 1.91 -15.80
C ILE A 402 -2.02 2.99 -16.38
N ASP A 403 -2.61 4.05 -16.95
CA ASP A 403 -1.84 5.12 -17.57
C ASP A 403 -1.14 6.03 -16.54
N ASP A 404 -0.21 6.85 -17.02
CA ASP A 404 0.60 7.76 -16.22
C ASP A 404 -0.23 8.78 -15.41
N LYS A 405 -1.43 9.13 -15.88
CA LYS A 405 -2.37 10.00 -15.16
C LYS A 405 -3.27 9.28 -14.17
N ARG A 406 -3.21 7.93 -14.13
CA ARG A 406 -4.10 7.07 -13.32
C ARG A 406 -5.57 7.16 -13.75
N LEU A 407 -5.81 7.45 -15.02
CA LEU A 407 -7.13 7.69 -15.58
C LEU A 407 -7.71 6.46 -16.29
N ASN A 408 -6.93 5.85 -17.20
CA ASN A 408 -7.36 4.69 -17.97
C ASN A 408 -6.71 3.43 -17.44
N PHE A 409 -7.50 2.40 -17.17
CA PHE A 409 -6.99 1.15 -16.60
C PHE A 409 -7.56 -0.09 -17.29
N GLN A 410 -6.81 -1.19 -17.18
CA GLN A 410 -7.22 -2.54 -17.49
C GLN A 410 -6.67 -3.49 -16.43
N PHE A 411 -7.54 -4.29 -15.81
CA PHE A 411 -7.16 -5.31 -14.83
C PHE A 411 -7.62 -6.70 -15.26
N GLY A 412 -6.81 -7.70 -14.94
CA GLY A 412 -7.14 -9.11 -15.09
C GLY A 412 -7.18 -9.80 -13.75
N THR A 413 -8.08 -10.77 -13.59
CA THR A 413 -8.27 -11.49 -12.34
C THR A 413 -7.92 -12.97 -12.47
N GLU A 414 -7.59 -13.60 -11.33
CA GLU A 414 -7.26 -15.02 -11.29
C GLU A 414 -8.50 -15.88 -11.51
N ILE A 415 -9.64 -15.48 -10.92
CA ILE A 415 -10.89 -16.22 -10.95
C ILE A 415 -12.08 -15.27 -11.13
N ALA A 416 -13.09 -15.74 -11.83
CA ALA A 416 -14.37 -15.08 -11.94
C ALA A 416 -15.50 -16.08 -11.94
N TYR A 417 -16.71 -15.59 -11.68
CA TYR A 417 -17.94 -16.37 -11.73
C TYR A 417 -19.04 -15.61 -12.46
N GLU A 418 -19.79 -16.30 -13.30
CA GLU A 418 -21.01 -15.77 -13.89
C GLU A 418 -22.07 -15.56 -12.80
N ILE A 419 -22.78 -14.44 -12.85
CA ILE A 419 -24.00 -14.23 -12.05
C ILE A 419 -25.17 -14.27 -13.01
N LYS A 420 -26.15 -15.12 -12.71
CA LYS A 420 -27.37 -15.26 -13.50
C LYS A 420 -28.59 -15.51 -12.63
N ASN A 421 -29.64 -14.72 -12.84
CA ASN A 421 -30.87 -14.76 -12.05
C ASN A 421 -30.58 -14.65 -10.54
N GLY A 422 -29.73 -13.74 -10.14
CA GLY A 422 -29.36 -13.51 -8.74
C GLY A 422 -28.59 -14.65 -8.07
N LYS A 423 -27.86 -15.48 -8.83
CA LYS A 423 -27.09 -16.61 -8.29
C LYS A 423 -25.70 -16.68 -8.90
N MET A 424 -24.73 -17.04 -8.05
CA MET A 424 -23.40 -17.41 -8.53
C MET A 424 -23.50 -18.69 -9.37
N GLY A 425 -22.97 -18.61 -10.59
CA GLY A 425 -23.02 -19.68 -11.57
C GLY A 425 -21.66 -20.33 -11.83
N ARG A 426 -21.37 -20.58 -13.10
CA ARG A 426 -20.14 -21.25 -13.52
C ARG A 426 -18.89 -20.40 -13.31
N MET A 427 -17.78 -21.08 -13.05
CA MET A 427 -16.46 -20.49 -12.99
C MET A 427 -16.01 -20.02 -14.37
N LEU A 428 -15.33 -18.86 -14.42
CA LEU A 428 -14.78 -18.25 -15.63
C LEU A 428 -13.28 -17.97 -15.44
N LYS A 429 -12.50 -18.18 -16.51
CA LYS A 429 -11.06 -17.89 -16.52
C LYS A 429 -10.70 -16.69 -17.40
N ASN A 430 -9.50 -16.15 -17.18
CA ASN A 430 -8.92 -15.04 -17.96
C ASN A 430 -9.85 -13.82 -18.02
N ALA A 431 -10.53 -13.56 -16.92
CA ALA A 431 -11.43 -12.42 -16.79
C ALA A 431 -10.63 -11.12 -16.70
N THR A 432 -11.06 -10.13 -17.48
CA THR A 432 -10.49 -8.78 -17.48
C THR A 432 -11.61 -7.75 -17.48
N TYR A 433 -11.31 -6.55 -16.97
CA TYR A 433 -12.20 -5.40 -17.08
C TYR A 433 -11.39 -4.12 -17.32
N THR A 434 -12.01 -3.15 -17.98
CA THR A 434 -11.39 -1.87 -18.32
C THR A 434 -12.31 -0.72 -17.94
N GLY A 435 -11.72 0.44 -17.73
CA GLY A 435 -12.50 1.64 -17.46
C GLY A 435 -11.69 2.92 -17.46
N ILE A 436 -12.44 4.01 -17.38
CA ILE A 436 -11.94 5.35 -17.08
C ILE A 436 -12.30 5.63 -15.62
N THR A 437 -11.34 5.95 -14.79
CA THR A 437 -11.46 6.02 -13.32
C THR A 437 -12.74 6.69 -12.84
N PRO A 438 -13.08 7.98 -13.16
CA PRO A 438 -14.30 8.58 -12.62
C PRO A 438 -15.59 7.99 -13.20
N GLN A 439 -15.56 7.47 -14.43
CA GLN A 439 -16.73 6.79 -15.02
C GLN A 439 -16.99 5.44 -14.34
N PHE A 440 -15.94 4.68 -14.08
CA PHE A 440 -16.03 3.41 -13.35
C PHE A 440 -16.59 3.62 -11.94
N TRP A 441 -16.05 4.57 -11.19
CA TRP A 441 -16.52 4.88 -9.83
C TRP A 441 -17.92 5.51 -9.80
N ALA A 442 -18.33 6.23 -10.85
CA ALA A 442 -19.70 6.69 -11.00
C ALA A 442 -20.72 5.55 -11.20
N GLY A 443 -20.24 4.41 -11.73
CA GLY A 443 -21.05 3.19 -11.87
C GLY A 443 -21.17 2.37 -10.59
N CYS A 444 -20.48 2.71 -9.50
CA CYS A 444 -20.60 2.01 -8.21
C CYS A 444 -21.97 2.33 -7.58
N ASP A 445 -22.82 1.31 -7.41
CA ASP A 445 -24.17 1.49 -6.87
C ASP A 445 -24.43 0.72 -5.57
N ALA A 446 -23.54 -0.20 -5.18
CA ALA A 446 -23.68 -0.99 -3.96
C ALA A 446 -22.29 -1.41 -3.42
N ILE A 447 -22.14 -1.35 -2.10
CA ILE A 447 -20.92 -1.75 -1.38
C ILE A 447 -21.38 -2.59 -0.19
N CYS A 448 -20.71 -3.73 0.04
CA CYS A 448 -20.99 -4.56 1.20
C CYS A 448 -20.61 -3.87 2.51
N ASN A 449 -21.22 -4.32 3.60
CA ASN A 449 -21.08 -3.72 4.93
C ASN A 449 -19.75 -4.10 5.61
N ASP A 450 -19.59 -3.65 6.83
CA ASP A 450 -18.39 -3.81 7.66
C ASP A 450 -18.04 -5.26 7.98
N LYS A 451 -19.00 -6.18 7.97
CA LYS A 451 -18.77 -7.63 8.14
C LYS A 451 -17.86 -8.22 7.06
N TYR A 452 -17.89 -7.66 5.85
CA TYR A 452 -17.09 -8.08 4.70
C TYR A 452 -15.88 -7.16 4.45
N TRP A 453 -15.74 -6.11 5.26
CA TRP A 453 -14.69 -5.13 5.10
C TRP A 453 -13.41 -5.56 5.82
N GLN A 454 -12.28 -5.49 5.13
CA GLN A 454 -10.96 -5.82 5.67
C GLN A 454 -9.90 -4.93 5.03
N VAL A 455 -8.84 -4.61 5.80
CA VAL A 455 -7.65 -3.96 5.26
C VAL A 455 -6.69 -5.01 4.69
N TRP A 456 -6.40 -4.88 3.41
CA TRP A 456 -5.47 -5.75 2.67
C TRP A 456 -4.12 -5.09 2.52
N GLY A 457 -3.04 -5.79 2.87
CA GLY A 457 -1.69 -5.27 2.81
C GLY A 457 -1.05 -5.36 1.42
N THR A 458 -0.40 -4.28 1.01
CA THR A 458 0.43 -4.21 -0.21
C THR A 458 1.86 -3.81 0.19
N PRO A 459 2.80 -4.77 0.32
CA PRO A 459 4.13 -4.50 0.88
C PRO A 459 5.16 -4.00 -0.14
N ASN A 460 4.79 -3.77 -1.39
CA ASN A 460 5.71 -3.48 -2.48
C ASN A 460 5.28 -2.33 -3.38
N CYS A 461 4.62 -1.33 -2.82
CA CYS A 461 4.23 -0.15 -3.58
C CYS A 461 5.47 0.68 -3.95
N GLY A 462 5.82 0.70 -5.24
CA GLY A 462 6.93 1.48 -5.77
C GLY A 462 6.54 2.92 -6.09
N LYS A 463 7.44 3.86 -5.86
CA LYS A 463 7.34 5.28 -6.24
C LYS A 463 8.72 5.89 -6.41
N GLY A 464 8.83 6.96 -7.15
CA GLY A 464 10.05 7.77 -7.36
C GLY A 464 9.76 9.26 -7.19
N GLN A 465 10.69 10.13 -7.35
CA GLN A 465 12.14 9.96 -7.41
C GLN A 465 12.79 10.45 -6.13
N PRO A 466 13.75 9.75 -5.59
CA PRO A 466 14.36 8.48 -6.04
C PRO A 466 13.45 7.28 -5.79
N SER A 467 13.66 6.16 -6.52
CA SER A 467 12.86 4.95 -6.39
C SER A 467 12.89 4.40 -4.96
N GLN A 468 11.72 4.20 -4.39
CA GLN A 468 11.49 3.72 -3.03
C GLN A 468 10.30 2.78 -2.98
N VAL A 469 10.31 1.82 -2.07
CA VAL A 469 9.20 0.93 -1.76
C VAL A 469 8.50 1.40 -0.48
N ALA A 470 7.19 1.34 -0.43
CA ALA A 470 6.43 1.51 0.81
C ALA A 470 5.42 0.38 1.00
N HIS A 471 5.12 0.13 2.25
CA HIS A 471 4.09 -0.78 2.69
C HIS A 471 2.80 0.01 2.91
N THR A 472 1.70 -0.41 2.28
CA THR A 472 0.42 0.31 2.26
C THR A 472 -0.72 -0.65 2.54
N GLY A 473 -1.84 -0.15 3.04
CA GLY A 473 -3.06 -0.93 3.25
C GLY A 473 -4.24 -0.40 2.44
N HIS A 474 -5.21 -1.27 2.16
CA HIS A 474 -6.43 -0.89 1.45
C HIS A 474 -7.63 -1.59 2.05
N GLY A 475 -8.44 -0.83 2.77
CA GLY A 475 -9.71 -1.29 3.32
C GLY A 475 -10.76 -1.38 2.23
N THR A 476 -11.35 -2.56 2.07
CA THR A 476 -12.38 -2.81 1.05
C THR A 476 -13.33 -3.91 1.48
N ALA A 477 -14.58 -3.81 0.99
CA ALA A 477 -15.57 -4.88 0.97
C ALA A 477 -16.02 -5.10 -0.48
N PRO A 478 -16.64 -6.24 -0.85
CA PRO A 478 -17.16 -6.43 -2.20
C PRO A 478 -18.08 -5.30 -2.64
N ALA A 479 -17.95 -4.87 -3.89
CA ALA A 479 -18.75 -3.76 -4.43
C ALA A 479 -19.18 -4.01 -5.88
N ARG A 480 -20.35 -3.47 -6.24
CA ARG A 480 -20.96 -3.61 -7.55
C ARG A 480 -20.81 -2.35 -8.39
N PHE A 481 -20.48 -2.56 -9.65
CA PHE A 481 -20.29 -1.53 -10.67
C PHE A 481 -21.15 -1.81 -11.89
N ARG A 482 -21.90 -0.85 -12.37
CA ARG A 482 -22.77 -0.96 -13.54
C ARG A 482 -22.05 -0.55 -14.83
N ASN A 483 -22.45 -1.13 -15.94
CA ASN A 483 -22.00 -0.77 -17.29
C ASN A 483 -20.46 -0.87 -17.46
N VAL A 484 -19.86 -1.93 -16.96
CA VAL A 484 -18.42 -2.17 -17.05
C VAL A 484 -18.09 -3.01 -18.30
N GLN A 485 -17.10 -2.56 -19.06
CA GLN A 485 -16.54 -3.35 -20.16
C GLN A 485 -15.69 -4.49 -19.58
N VAL A 486 -16.10 -5.73 -19.84
CA VAL A 486 -15.37 -6.94 -19.45
C VAL A 486 -14.87 -7.72 -20.66
N GLY A 487 -13.92 -8.63 -20.44
CA GLY A 487 -13.28 -9.42 -21.49
C GLY A 487 -12.26 -8.65 -22.31
N VAL A 488 -11.45 -9.39 -23.08
CA VAL A 488 -10.44 -8.80 -23.98
C VAL A 488 -11.16 -8.17 -25.16
N MET A 489 -10.96 -6.87 -25.38
CA MET A 489 -11.35 -6.25 -26.66
C MET A 489 -10.55 -6.92 -27.77
N ARG A 490 -11.24 -7.41 -28.79
CA ARG A 490 -10.64 -7.98 -30.01
C ARG A 490 -10.16 -6.87 -30.94
#